data_132bc27240cf5761a0e4083ccddf2fc6
#
_entry.id   132bc27240cf5761a0e4083ccddf2fc6
#
_cell.length_a   1.000
_cell.length_b   1.000
_cell.length_c   1.000
_cell.angle_alpha   90.00
_cell.angle_beta   90.00
_cell.angle_gamma   90.00
#
_symmetry.space_group_name_H-M   'P 1'
#
loop_
_entity.id
_entity.type
_entity.pdbx_description
1 polymer ?
#
loop_
_entity_poly.entity_id
_entity_poly.type
_entity_poly.pdbx_seq_one_letter_code
_entity_poly.pdbx_strand_id
1 'polypeptide(L)'
;DEAYVDFGGHTALSLIDKYDNLLVVRTFSKSRAMAGMRIGYAFGSKELIDAIKAVKFSYNSYTMNQATIETGVAAIKDDTYFKNIVSKIIETRENAKKELKKLGFSFTDSKTNFIFATHERMPAKEIFEKLKKKNIFVRYFNKPGIDNYLRITIGTDEEMKKLYKALQEILQK
;
A
#
# COMPACT_ATOMS: atom_id res chain seq x y z
N ASP A 1 -5.27 -11.33 3.77
CA ASP A 1 -5.35 -9.86 3.77
C ASP A 1 -5.09 -9.35 2.36
N GLU A 2 -6.05 -8.64 1.80
CA GLU A 2 -6.02 -8.07 0.46
C GLU A 2 -5.98 -6.53 0.49
N ALA A 3 -5.31 -5.93 1.46
CA ALA A 3 -5.24 -4.48 1.59
C ALA A 3 -4.65 -3.77 0.36
N TYR A 4 -3.92 -4.47 -0.50
CA TYR A 4 -3.26 -3.93 -1.69
C TYR A 4 -3.74 -4.56 -3.00
N VAL A 5 -4.75 -5.41 -2.99
CA VAL A 5 -5.19 -6.18 -4.18
C VAL A 5 -5.55 -5.31 -5.37
N ASP A 6 -6.12 -4.14 -5.12
CA ASP A 6 -6.56 -3.20 -6.16
C ASP A 6 -5.39 -2.65 -7.04
N PHE A 7 -4.15 -2.75 -6.56
CA PHE A 7 -2.96 -2.31 -7.31
C PHE A 7 -2.39 -3.37 -8.26
N GLY A 8 -3.18 -4.36 -8.66
CA GLY A 8 -2.83 -5.40 -9.62
C GLY A 8 -2.51 -6.75 -8.99
N GLY A 9 -2.95 -6.99 -7.76
CA GLY A 9 -2.91 -8.28 -7.10
C GLY A 9 -3.99 -9.26 -7.62
N HIS A 10 -3.87 -10.51 -7.22
CA HIS A 10 -4.90 -11.53 -7.45
C HIS A 10 -5.76 -11.69 -6.21
N THR A 11 -7.08 -11.75 -6.40
CA THR A 11 -8.03 -11.92 -5.29
C THR A 11 -8.33 -13.38 -5.03
N ALA A 12 -8.49 -13.73 -3.76
CA ALA A 12 -8.99 -15.03 -3.31
C ALA A 12 -10.53 -15.08 -3.21
N LEU A 13 -11.26 -14.03 -3.60
CA LEU A 13 -12.73 -13.99 -3.52
C LEU A 13 -13.39 -15.14 -4.27
N SER A 14 -12.84 -15.58 -5.40
CA SER A 14 -13.38 -16.72 -6.17
C SER A 14 -13.28 -18.07 -5.45
N LEU A 15 -12.60 -18.12 -4.33
CA LEU A 15 -12.41 -19.33 -3.52
C LEU A 15 -13.35 -19.40 -2.31
N ILE A 16 -14.09 -18.34 -1.98
CA ILE A 16 -14.96 -18.28 -0.78
C ILE A 16 -16.02 -19.39 -0.81
N ASP A 17 -16.64 -19.63 -1.96
CA ASP A 17 -17.65 -20.67 -2.10
C ASP A 17 -17.08 -22.10 -2.06
N LYS A 18 -15.75 -22.24 -2.07
CA LYS A 18 -15.08 -23.55 -2.03
C LYS A 18 -14.50 -23.87 -0.66
N TYR A 19 -14.29 -22.87 0.19
CA TYR A 19 -13.59 -23.01 1.46
C TYR A 19 -14.30 -22.23 2.57
N ASP A 20 -15.05 -22.92 3.40
CA ASP A 20 -15.83 -22.32 4.48
C ASP A 20 -14.96 -21.63 5.54
N ASN A 21 -13.69 -22.01 5.64
CA ASN A 21 -12.69 -21.42 6.55
C ASN A 21 -11.90 -20.27 5.92
N LEU A 22 -12.27 -19.79 4.73
CA LEU A 22 -11.60 -18.66 4.07
C LEU A 22 -12.28 -17.33 4.44
N LEU A 23 -11.47 -16.41 4.97
CA LEU A 23 -11.87 -15.03 5.18
C LEU A 23 -10.96 -14.08 4.37
N VAL A 24 -11.54 -13.29 3.50
CA VAL A 24 -10.82 -12.25 2.74
C VAL A 24 -11.10 -10.88 3.36
N VAL A 25 -10.04 -10.15 3.73
CA VAL A 25 -10.15 -8.84 4.38
C VAL A 25 -9.60 -7.75 3.47
N ARG A 26 -10.34 -6.65 3.32
CA ARG A 26 -9.97 -5.46 2.54
C ARG A 26 -10.12 -4.18 3.34
N THR A 27 -9.56 -3.10 2.84
CA THR A 27 -9.57 -1.78 3.49
C THR A 27 -9.78 -0.64 2.51
N PHE A 28 -10.36 0.46 2.96
CA PHE A 28 -10.40 1.74 2.24
C PHE A 28 -9.13 2.57 2.44
N SER A 29 -8.26 2.14 3.35
CA SER A 29 -7.08 2.92 3.76
C SER A 29 -6.04 3.12 2.66
N LYS A 30 -6.01 2.27 1.62
CA LYS A 30 -4.98 2.27 0.58
C LYS A 30 -5.50 2.78 -0.75
N SER A 31 -6.16 1.95 -1.53
CA SER A 31 -6.62 2.27 -2.88
C SER A 31 -7.66 3.38 -2.95
N ARG A 32 -8.46 3.57 -1.89
CA ARG A 32 -9.44 4.65 -1.78
C ARG A 32 -8.94 5.87 -1.00
N ALA A 33 -7.66 5.89 -0.59
CA ALA A 33 -7.01 7.00 0.13
C ALA A 33 -7.74 7.43 1.43
N MET A 34 -8.49 6.53 2.07
CA MET A 34 -9.35 6.83 3.23
C MET A 34 -8.81 6.27 4.55
N ALA A 35 -7.49 6.29 4.74
CA ALA A 35 -6.87 5.73 5.94
C ALA A 35 -7.40 6.35 7.25
N GLY A 36 -7.69 7.64 7.26
CA GLY A 36 -8.25 8.37 8.42
C GLY A 36 -9.69 7.97 8.77
N MET A 37 -10.46 7.44 7.83
CA MET A 37 -11.87 7.06 8.03
C MET A 37 -12.05 5.71 8.71
N ARG A 38 -11.00 4.91 8.85
CA ARG A 38 -11.00 3.63 9.56
C ARG A 38 -12.01 2.61 9.04
N ILE A 39 -12.19 2.51 7.73
CA ILE A 39 -13.11 1.57 7.08
C ILE A 39 -12.35 0.34 6.60
N GLY A 40 -12.82 -0.83 7.00
CA GLY A 40 -12.42 -2.14 6.48
C GLY A 40 -13.66 -3.03 6.31
N TYR A 41 -13.51 -4.08 5.52
CA TYR A 41 -14.59 -5.03 5.26
C TYR A 41 -14.01 -6.43 5.00
N ALA A 42 -14.86 -7.44 5.21
CA ALA A 42 -14.47 -8.83 5.05
C ALA A 42 -15.52 -9.60 4.25
N PHE A 43 -15.07 -10.62 3.55
CA PHE A 43 -15.88 -11.60 2.85
C PHE A 43 -15.56 -13.00 3.37
N GLY A 44 -16.55 -13.84 3.56
CA GLY A 44 -16.38 -15.21 4.04
C GLY A 44 -17.72 -15.92 4.16
N SER A 45 -17.71 -17.17 4.63
CA SER A 45 -18.92 -17.91 4.93
C SER A 45 -19.78 -17.17 5.96
N LYS A 46 -21.06 -17.48 5.98
CA LYS A 46 -22.01 -16.88 6.95
C LYS A 46 -21.53 -17.09 8.39
N GLU A 47 -21.03 -18.27 8.70
CA GLU A 47 -20.54 -18.66 10.02
C GLU A 47 -19.36 -17.79 10.46
N LEU A 48 -18.36 -17.56 9.58
CA LEU A 48 -17.22 -16.69 9.87
C LEU A 48 -17.64 -15.23 10.06
N ILE A 49 -18.53 -14.74 9.21
CA ILE A 49 -19.01 -13.35 9.31
C ILE A 49 -19.85 -13.16 10.58
N ASP A 50 -20.67 -14.12 10.95
CA ASP A 50 -21.47 -14.04 12.20
C ASP A 50 -20.58 -14.11 13.44
N ALA A 51 -19.51 -14.90 13.43
CA ALA A 51 -18.51 -14.93 14.50
C ALA A 51 -17.81 -13.57 14.67
N ILE A 52 -17.39 -12.94 13.55
CA ILE A 52 -16.78 -11.59 13.56
C ILE A 52 -17.77 -10.55 14.09
N LYS A 53 -19.04 -10.61 13.68
CA LYS A 53 -20.10 -9.73 14.19
C LYS A 53 -20.30 -9.90 15.68
N ALA A 54 -20.31 -11.11 16.19
CA ALA A 54 -20.46 -11.38 17.62
C ALA A 54 -19.34 -10.71 18.43
N VAL A 55 -18.07 -10.86 18.00
CA VAL A 55 -16.94 -10.21 18.64
C VAL A 55 -17.05 -8.69 18.53
N LYS A 56 -17.33 -8.16 17.32
CA LYS A 56 -17.48 -6.73 17.08
C LYS A 56 -18.52 -6.10 17.99
N PHE A 57 -19.72 -6.71 18.07
CA PHE A 57 -20.81 -6.17 18.89
C PHE A 57 -20.58 -6.33 20.38
N SER A 58 -19.79 -7.31 20.82
CA SER A 58 -19.38 -7.45 22.22
C SER A 58 -18.34 -6.40 22.65
N TYR A 59 -17.48 -5.98 21.73
CA TYR A 59 -16.38 -5.05 22.04
C TYR A 59 -16.76 -3.59 21.74
N ASN A 60 -17.27 -3.29 20.55
CA ASN A 60 -17.70 -1.96 20.13
C ASN A 60 -18.75 -2.01 19.01
N SER A 61 -20.02 -1.80 19.38
CA SER A 61 -21.14 -1.84 18.43
C SER A 61 -21.14 -0.66 17.46
N TYR A 62 -20.62 0.51 17.87
CA TYR A 62 -20.72 1.78 17.15
C TYR A 62 -19.36 2.25 16.64
N THR A 63 -18.68 1.43 15.85
CA THR A 63 -17.30 1.69 15.37
C THR A 63 -17.19 2.79 14.33
N MET A 64 -18.28 3.08 13.59
CA MET A 64 -18.27 4.08 12.52
C MET A 64 -19.27 5.20 12.85
N ASN A 65 -18.83 6.45 12.74
CA ASN A 65 -19.69 7.60 12.84
C ASN A 65 -20.40 7.87 11.50
N GLN A 66 -21.41 8.74 11.51
CA GLN A 66 -22.23 9.04 10.34
C GLN A 66 -21.42 9.58 9.15
N ALA A 67 -20.48 10.49 9.39
CA ALA A 67 -19.63 11.03 8.34
C ALA A 67 -18.77 9.97 7.67
N THR A 68 -18.24 9.00 8.45
CA THR A 68 -17.50 7.85 7.92
C THR A 68 -18.36 7.00 7.01
N ILE A 69 -19.61 6.73 7.41
CA ILE A 69 -20.56 5.92 6.61
C ILE A 69 -20.88 6.62 5.30
N GLU A 70 -21.28 7.88 5.34
CA GLU A 70 -21.63 8.67 4.16
C GLU A 70 -20.47 8.81 3.18
N THR A 71 -19.28 9.11 3.69
CA THR A 71 -18.06 9.24 2.86
C THR A 71 -17.69 7.88 2.25
N GLY A 72 -17.83 6.79 3.02
CA GLY A 72 -17.59 5.43 2.54
C GLY A 72 -18.53 5.04 1.39
N VAL A 73 -19.82 5.34 1.51
CA VAL A 73 -20.81 5.12 0.46
C VAL A 73 -20.50 5.95 -0.79
N ALA A 74 -20.15 7.24 -0.63
CA ALA A 74 -19.76 8.09 -1.74
C ALA A 74 -18.52 7.53 -2.46
N ALA A 75 -17.51 7.09 -1.72
CA ALA A 75 -16.29 6.50 -2.29
C ALA A 75 -16.53 5.19 -3.06
N ILE A 76 -17.54 4.38 -2.66
CA ILE A 76 -17.91 3.18 -3.42
C ILE A 76 -18.62 3.56 -4.73
N LYS A 77 -19.48 4.57 -4.69
CA LYS A 77 -20.26 5.01 -5.86
C LYS A 77 -19.38 5.68 -6.92
N ASP A 78 -18.28 6.32 -6.55
CA ASP A 78 -17.34 6.95 -7.47
C ASP A 78 -16.30 5.96 -8.01
N ASP A 79 -16.78 5.00 -8.79
CA ASP A 79 -15.94 3.95 -9.40
C ASP A 79 -14.99 4.52 -10.47
N THR A 80 -15.40 5.56 -11.17
CA THR A 80 -14.59 6.21 -12.20
C THR A 80 -13.34 6.86 -11.60
N TYR A 81 -13.49 7.65 -10.56
CA TYR A 81 -12.37 8.26 -9.85
C TYR A 81 -11.44 7.19 -9.28
N PHE A 82 -12.02 6.17 -8.62
CA PHE A 82 -11.27 5.07 -8.04
C PHE A 82 -10.38 4.36 -9.07
N LYS A 83 -10.95 3.95 -10.21
CA LYS A 83 -10.20 3.28 -11.29
C LYS A 83 -9.10 4.16 -11.87
N ASN A 84 -9.38 5.44 -12.08
CA ASN A 84 -8.41 6.39 -12.61
C ASN A 84 -7.21 6.57 -11.67
N ILE A 85 -7.44 6.74 -10.36
CA ILE A 85 -6.36 6.90 -9.38
C ILE A 85 -5.53 5.62 -9.25
N VAL A 86 -6.17 4.46 -9.16
CA VAL A 86 -5.47 3.18 -9.07
C VAL A 86 -4.61 2.94 -10.32
N SER A 87 -5.15 3.17 -11.52
CA SER A 87 -4.41 3.01 -12.77
C SER A 87 -3.20 3.93 -12.83
N LYS A 88 -3.34 5.19 -12.39
CA LYS A 88 -2.23 6.15 -12.34
C LYS A 88 -1.13 5.72 -11.36
N ILE A 89 -1.50 5.21 -10.18
CA ILE A 89 -0.52 4.69 -9.21
C ILE A 89 0.22 3.48 -9.79
N ILE A 90 -0.48 2.57 -10.49
CA ILE A 90 0.13 1.41 -11.15
C ILE A 90 1.12 1.87 -12.21
N GLU A 91 0.74 2.80 -13.09
CA GLU A 91 1.61 3.32 -14.14
C GLU A 91 2.87 3.98 -13.55
N THR A 92 2.70 4.88 -12.58
CA THR A 92 3.82 5.54 -11.91
C THR A 92 4.73 4.53 -11.20
N ARG A 93 4.17 3.46 -10.59
CA ARG A 93 4.95 2.36 -10.01
C ARG A 93 5.80 1.63 -11.05
N GLU A 94 5.21 1.26 -12.18
CA GLU A 94 5.96 0.56 -13.23
C GLU A 94 7.08 1.42 -13.81
N ASN A 95 6.87 2.74 -13.93
CA ASN A 95 7.92 3.67 -14.29
C ASN A 95 8.99 3.78 -13.20
N ALA A 96 8.58 3.84 -11.92
CA ALA A 96 9.51 3.87 -10.78
C ALA A 96 10.41 2.63 -10.72
N LYS A 97 9.88 1.44 -11.03
CA LYS A 97 10.69 0.22 -11.13
C LYS A 97 11.82 0.35 -12.16
N LYS A 98 11.52 0.95 -13.32
CA LYS A 98 12.51 1.16 -14.38
C LYS A 98 13.61 2.14 -13.92
N GLU A 99 13.23 3.26 -13.33
CA GLU A 99 14.18 4.28 -12.88
C GLU A 99 15.03 3.80 -11.70
N LEU A 100 14.43 3.11 -10.72
CA LEU A 100 15.18 2.55 -9.60
C LEU A 100 16.18 1.47 -10.04
N LYS A 101 15.83 0.62 -11.03
CA LYS A 101 16.78 -0.35 -11.61
C LYS A 101 17.98 0.33 -12.25
N LYS A 102 17.78 1.42 -13.01
CA LYS A 102 18.88 2.21 -13.59
C LYS A 102 19.83 2.77 -12.53
N LEU A 103 19.29 3.06 -11.34
CA LEU A 103 20.04 3.58 -10.19
C LEU A 103 20.69 2.47 -9.33
N GLY A 104 20.66 1.20 -9.74
CA GLY A 104 21.29 0.09 -9.01
C GLY A 104 20.46 -0.48 -7.86
N PHE A 105 19.14 -0.21 -7.82
CA PHE A 105 18.26 -0.83 -6.84
C PHE A 105 17.74 -2.19 -7.31
N SER A 106 17.67 -3.12 -6.36
CA SER A 106 17.03 -4.42 -6.50
C SER A 106 15.76 -4.50 -5.65
N PHE A 107 14.73 -5.16 -6.14
CA PHE A 107 13.42 -5.33 -5.49
C PHE A 107 12.65 -6.48 -6.13
N THR A 108 11.70 -7.06 -5.38
CA THR A 108 10.71 -8.00 -5.93
C THR A 108 9.64 -7.26 -6.73
N ASP A 109 8.94 -7.96 -7.63
CA ASP A 109 7.86 -7.35 -8.43
C ASP A 109 6.68 -6.93 -7.54
N SER A 110 6.64 -5.66 -7.19
CA SER A 110 5.59 -5.11 -6.33
C SER A 110 4.24 -5.01 -7.05
N LYS A 111 3.17 -5.45 -6.37
CA LYS A 111 1.76 -5.24 -6.72
C LYS A 111 1.05 -4.40 -5.66
N THR A 112 1.78 -3.47 -5.05
CA THR A 112 1.27 -2.54 -4.03
C THR A 112 1.45 -1.09 -4.46
N ASN A 113 1.14 -0.13 -3.61
CA ASN A 113 1.44 1.29 -3.82
C ASN A 113 2.83 1.70 -3.30
N PHE A 114 3.75 0.75 -3.14
CA PHE A 114 5.15 1.00 -2.75
C PHE A 114 6.08 -0.02 -3.40
N ILE A 115 7.37 0.29 -3.40
CA ILE A 115 8.45 -0.63 -3.77
C ILE A 115 9.32 -0.85 -2.53
N PHE A 116 9.63 -2.11 -2.24
CA PHE A 116 10.54 -2.49 -1.16
C PHE A 116 11.89 -2.82 -1.79
N ALA A 117 12.85 -1.88 -1.69
CA ALA A 117 14.07 -1.89 -2.47
C ALA A 117 15.33 -1.85 -1.61
N THR A 118 16.36 -2.55 -2.05
CA THR A 118 17.74 -2.46 -1.55
C THR A 118 18.66 -1.96 -2.64
N HIS A 119 19.80 -1.35 -2.25
CA HIS A 119 20.81 -0.90 -3.19
C HIS A 119 22.10 -1.72 -3.04
N GLU A 120 22.75 -2.08 -4.14
CA GLU A 120 23.90 -2.99 -4.15
C GLU A 120 25.15 -2.47 -3.44
N ARG A 121 25.40 -1.14 -3.49
CA ARG A 121 26.66 -0.53 -3.01
C ARG A 121 26.49 0.37 -1.79
N MET A 122 25.29 0.88 -1.52
CA MET A 122 25.05 1.83 -0.43
C MET A 122 24.01 1.27 0.54
N PRO A 123 24.31 1.19 1.85
CA PRO A 123 23.37 0.69 2.85
C PRO A 123 22.07 1.52 2.88
N ALA A 124 20.94 0.85 3.08
CA ALA A 124 19.62 1.48 3.12
C ALA A 124 19.52 2.59 4.18
N LYS A 125 20.14 2.39 5.34
CA LYS A 125 20.19 3.39 6.41
C LYS A 125 20.88 4.69 5.94
N GLU A 126 21.98 4.58 5.22
CA GLU A 126 22.71 5.73 4.70
C GLU A 126 21.89 6.50 3.65
N ILE A 127 21.25 5.78 2.72
CA ILE A 127 20.35 6.39 1.73
C ILE A 127 19.20 7.10 2.44
N PHE A 128 18.58 6.46 3.42
CA PHE A 128 17.51 7.03 4.22
C PHE A 128 17.91 8.35 4.88
N GLU A 129 19.05 8.40 5.57
CA GLU A 129 19.52 9.61 6.25
C GLU A 129 19.86 10.74 5.25
N LYS A 130 20.45 10.41 4.11
CA LYS A 130 20.76 11.39 3.06
C LYS A 130 19.50 11.95 2.39
N LEU A 131 18.49 11.11 2.13
CA LEU A 131 17.17 11.54 1.61
C LEU A 131 16.46 12.44 2.61
N LYS A 132 16.46 12.08 3.90
CA LYS A 132 15.85 12.87 4.96
C LYS A 132 16.45 14.29 5.05
N LYS A 133 17.77 14.45 4.88
CA LYS A 133 18.44 15.77 4.80
C LYS A 133 17.97 16.60 3.60
N LYS A 134 17.42 15.96 2.56
CA LYS A 134 16.83 16.62 1.39
C LYS A 134 15.31 16.80 1.49
N ASN A 135 14.72 16.59 2.68
CA ASN A 135 13.27 16.60 2.94
C ASN A 135 12.49 15.58 2.09
N ILE A 136 13.10 14.44 1.76
CA ILE A 136 12.46 13.30 1.08
C ILE A 136 12.37 12.16 2.07
N PHE A 137 11.13 11.74 2.38
CA PHE A 137 10.85 10.75 3.41
C PHE A 137 10.45 9.42 2.78
N VAL A 138 11.28 8.40 3.00
CA VAL A 138 10.99 6.99 2.72
C VAL A 138 10.90 6.23 4.04
N ARG A 139 10.44 4.99 4.05
CA ARG A 139 10.42 4.19 5.28
C ARG A 139 11.64 3.28 5.36
N TYR A 140 12.40 3.40 6.43
CA TYR A 140 13.48 2.50 6.83
C TYR A 140 13.03 1.63 8.01
N PHE A 141 13.51 0.38 8.08
CA PHE A 141 13.21 -0.58 9.15
C PHE A 141 14.52 -1.04 9.80
N ASN A 142 14.76 -0.66 11.04
CA ASN A 142 15.91 -1.15 11.81
C ASN A 142 15.56 -2.50 12.46
N LYS A 143 15.40 -3.55 11.62
CA LYS A 143 15.08 -4.91 12.06
C LYS A 143 15.91 -5.93 11.27
N PRO A 144 16.49 -6.97 11.90
CA PRO A 144 17.22 -8.02 11.20
C PRO A 144 16.44 -8.59 10.01
N GLY A 145 17.13 -8.80 8.89
CA GLY A 145 16.56 -9.36 7.66
C GLY A 145 15.87 -8.33 6.73
N ILE A 146 15.55 -7.13 7.22
CA ILE A 146 14.95 -6.04 6.42
C ILE A 146 15.66 -4.70 6.63
N ASP A 147 16.73 -4.66 7.39
CA ASP A 147 17.50 -3.47 7.74
C ASP A 147 18.36 -2.92 6.58
N ASN A 148 18.45 -3.65 5.47
CA ASN A 148 19.06 -3.12 4.24
C ASN A 148 18.01 -2.81 3.14
N TYR A 149 16.76 -2.53 3.52
CA TYR A 149 15.70 -2.19 2.61
C TYR A 149 15.03 -0.86 2.95
N LEU A 150 14.55 -0.19 1.90
CA LEU A 150 13.71 0.99 1.97
C LEU A 150 12.33 0.68 1.38
N ARG A 151 11.27 1.06 2.08
CA ARG A 151 9.93 1.09 1.48
C ARG A 151 9.68 2.47 0.88
N ILE A 152 9.67 2.53 -0.43
CA ILE A 152 9.46 3.73 -1.23
C ILE A 152 8.00 3.75 -1.66
N THR A 153 7.19 4.63 -1.06
CA THR A 153 5.78 4.81 -1.46
C THR A 153 5.72 5.52 -2.81
N ILE A 154 4.83 5.08 -3.68
CA ILE A 154 4.59 5.72 -4.98
C ILE A 154 3.81 7.00 -4.73
N GLY A 155 4.44 8.12 -5.05
CA GLY A 155 3.85 9.45 -5.03
C GLY A 155 3.39 9.90 -6.43
N THR A 156 3.18 11.19 -6.59
CA THR A 156 2.94 11.79 -7.90
C THR A 156 4.18 11.70 -8.79
N ASP A 157 4.00 11.83 -10.11
CA ASP A 157 5.13 11.80 -11.04
C ASP A 157 6.19 12.86 -10.72
N GLU A 158 5.76 14.02 -10.22
CA GLU A 158 6.66 15.10 -9.81
C GLU A 158 7.46 14.73 -8.55
N GLU A 159 6.81 14.12 -7.56
CA GLU A 159 7.48 13.64 -6.35
C GLU A 159 8.47 12.53 -6.67
N MET A 160 8.10 11.62 -7.57
CA MET A 160 8.98 10.54 -8.00
C MET A 160 10.20 11.11 -8.77
N LYS A 161 10.02 12.10 -9.65
CA LYS A 161 11.15 12.78 -10.32
C LYS A 161 12.11 13.44 -9.31
N LYS A 162 11.58 14.10 -8.28
CA LYS A 162 12.42 14.67 -7.19
C LYS A 162 13.20 13.58 -6.47
N LEU A 163 12.58 12.44 -6.17
CA LEU A 163 13.25 11.31 -5.56
C LEU A 163 14.39 10.77 -6.43
N TYR A 164 14.15 10.56 -7.74
CA TYR A 164 15.19 10.05 -8.64
C TYR A 164 16.39 10.99 -8.74
N LYS A 165 16.13 12.29 -8.86
CA LYS A 165 17.21 13.30 -8.87
C LYS A 165 18.02 13.26 -7.57
N ALA A 166 17.35 13.20 -6.42
CA ALA A 166 18.05 13.13 -5.13
C ALA A 166 18.86 11.84 -4.99
N LEU A 167 18.35 10.70 -5.45
CA LEU A 167 19.07 9.43 -5.43
C LEU A 167 20.29 9.48 -6.35
N GLN A 168 20.21 10.06 -7.55
CA GLN A 168 21.35 10.25 -8.44
C GLN A 168 22.46 11.03 -7.75
N GLU A 169 22.15 12.17 -7.13
CA GLU A 169 23.13 12.99 -6.40
C GLU A 169 23.75 12.27 -5.18
N ILE A 170 23.00 11.38 -4.52
CA ILE A 170 23.46 10.61 -3.37
C ILE A 170 24.39 9.47 -3.78
N LEU A 171 24.11 8.82 -4.90
CA LEU A 171 24.79 7.61 -5.36
C LEU A 171 26.02 7.89 -6.21
N GLN A 172 26.16 9.11 -6.78
CA GLN A 172 27.34 9.54 -7.56
C GLN A 172 28.54 9.96 -6.69
N LYS A 173 28.36 10.06 -5.38
CA LYS A 173 29.40 10.36 -4.40
C LYS A 173 29.90 9.08 -3.72
#